data_dc3dcbb95b957fe58c5b75cc3cd91f18
#
_entry.id   dc3dcbb95b957fe58c5b75cc3cd91f18
#
_cell.length_a   1.000
_cell.length_b   1.000
_cell.length_c   1.000
_cell.angle_alpha   90.00
_cell.angle_beta   90.00
_cell.angle_gamma   90.00
#
_symmetry.space_group_name_H-M   'P 1'
#
loop_
_entity.id
_entity.type
_entity.pdbx_description
1 polymer ?
#
loop_
_entity_poly.entity_id
_entity_poly.type
_entity_poly.pdbx_seq_one_letter_code
_entity_poly.pdbx_strand_id
1 'polypeptide(L)'
;SAASDVYKRQDQKYTDLEAHVLDIALLLHMEHGGGNNSTFTTRVVTSSGSDTYSVIAAALSSLKGPKHGGANIKVMQMMDDIRAHVADPLDEEAMTDYLGRIVDRQAFDQKGLIYGMGHAVYSLSDPRAVVFKSFVHQLADAKGRSRDFEYYNTIERLAPQVIAEKRHIYKGVSTNVDFYSGFVYDMLGLSL
;
A
#
# COMPACT_ATOMS: atom_id res chain seq x y z
N SER A 1 -0.70 -9.90 15.73
CA SER A 1 -1.72 -10.83 15.20
C SER A 1 -3.10 -10.18 15.24
N ALA A 2 -4.06 -10.64 14.42
CA ALA A 2 -5.43 -10.11 14.41
C ALA A 2 -6.08 -10.09 15.80
N ALA A 3 -5.80 -11.07 16.65
CA ALA A 3 -6.26 -11.08 18.04
C ALA A 3 -5.67 -9.91 18.85
N SER A 4 -4.41 -9.57 18.65
CA SER A 4 -3.76 -8.43 19.29
C SER A 4 -4.40 -7.11 18.85
N ASP A 5 -4.86 -7.00 17.61
CA ASP A 5 -5.47 -5.79 17.09
C ASP A 5 -6.89 -5.58 17.61
N VAL A 6 -7.66 -6.64 17.74
CA VAL A 6 -8.97 -6.62 18.41
C VAL A 6 -8.83 -6.15 19.86
N TYR A 7 -7.81 -6.61 20.57
CA TYR A 7 -7.56 -6.19 21.96
C TYR A 7 -7.09 -4.73 22.08
N LYS A 8 -6.26 -4.26 21.17
CA LYS A 8 -5.77 -2.86 21.18
C LYS A 8 -6.88 -1.82 20.97
N ARG A 9 -7.96 -2.18 20.30
CA ARG A 9 -9.09 -1.30 20.01
C ARG A 9 -10.29 -1.50 20.94
N GLN A 10 -10.15 -2.32 21.99
CA GLN A 10 -11.21 -2.52 23.00
C GLN A 10 -11.50 -1.29 23.85
N ASP A 11 -10.61 -0.31 23.88
CA ASP A 11 -10.83 0.96 24.58
C ASP A 11 -11.89 1.84 23.92
N GLN A 12 -12.33 1.50 22.70
CA GLN A 12 -13.30 2.24 21.89
C GLN A 12 -12.96 3.74 21.72
N LYS A 13 -11.69 4.09 21.86
CA LYS A 13 -11.23 5.47 21.70
C LYS A 13 -10.77 5.69 20.26
N TYR A 14 -11.53 6.46 19.54
CA TYR A 14 -11.21 6.91 18.19
C TYR A 14 -11.73 8.32 17.97
N THR A 15 -11.14 9.02 17.02
CA THR A 15 -11.65 10.32 16.55
C THR A 15 -12.59 10.10 15.35
N ASP A 16 -13.43 11.09 15.07
CA ASP A 16 -14.30 11.06 13.88
C ASP A 16 -13.48 10.94 12.59
N LEU A 17 -12.30 11.56 12.54
CA LEU A 17 -11.38 11.44 11.41
C LEU A 17 -10.88 10.00 11.25
N GLU A 18 -10.47 9.32 12.33
CA GLU A 18 -10.02 7.92 12.27
C GLU A 18 -11.13 6.98 11.79
N ALA A 19 -12.35 7.17 12.30
CA ALA A 19 -13.51 6.39 11.88
C ALA A 19 -13.79 6.62 10.39
N HIS A 20 -13.79 7.87 9.94
CA HIS A 20 -14.04 8.22 8.55
C HIS A 20 -12.95 7.68 7.61
N VAL A 21 -11.68 7.80 7.98
CA VAL A 21 -10.56 7.25 7.18
C VAL A 21 -10.64 5.74 7.08
N LEU A 22 -11.01 5.04 8.16
CA LEU A 22 -11.20 3.59 8.13
C LEU A 22 -12.38 3.19 7.22
N ASP A 23 -13.49 3.91 7.29
CA ASP A 23 -14.65 3.69 6.44
C ASP A 23 -14.31 3.85 4.94
N ILE A 24 -13.59 4.92 4.59
CA ILE A 24 -13.07 5.12 3.23
C ILE A 24 -12.11 4.01 2.82
N ALA A 25 -11.19 3.59 3.72
CA ALA A 25 -10.27 2.49 3.43
C ALA A 25 -11.03 1.20 3.11
N LEU A 26 -12.03 0.84 3.90
CA LEU A 26 -12.88 -0.33 3.67
C LEU A 26 -13.63 -0.22 2.33
N LEU A 27 -14.21 0.95 2.04
CA LEU A 27 -14.91 1.21 0.79
C LEU A 27 -13.99 1.04 -0.43
N LEU A 28 -12.78 1.55 -0.38
CA LEU A 28 -11.81 1.45 -1.48
C LEU A 28 -11.27 0.03 -1.68
N HIS A 29 -11.31 -0.83 -0.66
CA HIS A 29 -10.85 -2.21 -0.73
C HIS A 29 -11.98 -3.23 -1.00
N MET A 30 -13.25 -2.85 -0.88
CA MET A 30 -14.36 -3.80 -1.03
C MET A 30 -14.60 -4.24 -2.47
N GLU A 31 -14.05 -3.52 -3.46
CA GLU A 31 -14.19 -3.84 -4.87
C GLU A 31 -12.85 -3.71 -5.59
N HIS A 32 -12.41 -4.77 -6.25
CA HIS A 32 -11.15 -4.82 -6.99
C HIS A 32 -11.32 -5.44 -8.40
N GLY A 33 -12.56 -5.57 -8.87
CA GLY A 33 -12.85 -6.31 -10.09
C GLY A 33 -12.71 -7.83 -9.92
N GLY A 34 -13.08 -8.58 -10.96
CA GLY A 34 -13.13 -10.05 -10.91
C GLY A 34 -11.80 -10.76 -11.12
N GLY A 35 -10.70 -10.04 -11.38
CA GLY A 35 -9.46 -10.59 -11.92
C GLY A 35 -8.38 -10.93 -10.90
N ASN A 36 -8.54 -10.62 -9.61
CA ASN A 36 -7.54 -10.99 -8.62
C ASN A 36 -7.68 -12.44 -8.13
N ASN A 37 -6.60 -13.00 -7.60
CA ASN A 37 -6.53 -14.41 -7.26
C ASN A 37 -7.49 -14.81 -6.12
N SER A 38 -7.69 -13.98 -5.12
CA SER A 38 -8.62 -14.26 -4.02
C SER A 38 -10.08 -14.17 -4.47
N THR A 39 -10.44 -13.21 -5.32
CA THR A 39 -11.77 -13.15 -5.93
C THR A 39 -12.03 -14.37 -6.82
N PHE A 40 -11.04 -14.78 -7.62
CA PHE A 40 -11.15 -16.00 -8.43
C PHE A 40 -11.35 -17.23 -7.54
N THR A 41 -10.56 -17.38 -6.47
CA THR A 41 -10.71 -18.45 -5.48
C THR A 41 -12.09 -18.47 -4.86
N THR A 42 -12.60 -17.30 -4.45
CA THR A 42 -13.95 -17.12 -3.92
C THR A 42 -15.00 -17.69 -4.89
N ARG A 43 -14.92 -17.28 -6.15
CA ARG A 43 -15.90 -17.70 -7.17
C ARG A 43 -15.81 -19.20 -7.44
N VAL A 44 -14.61 -19.76 -7.53
CA VAL A 44 -14.40 -21.20 -7.75
C VAL A 44 -15.00 -22.02 -6.60
N VAL A 45 -14.66 -21.69 -5.35
CA VAL A 45 -15.16 -22.44 -4.18
C VAL A 45 -16.68 -22.25 -4.00
N THR A 46 -17.21 -21.05 -4.24
CA THR A 46 -18.65 -20.81 -4.21
C THR A 46 -19.39 -21.65 -5.26
N SER A 47 -18.83 -21.78 -6.46
CA SER A 47 -19.48 -22.55 -7.56
C SER A 47 -19.64 -24.04 -7.27
N SER A 48 -18.88 -24.58 -6.31
CA SER A 48 -19.03 -25.97 -5.85
C SER A 48 -20.15 -26.17 -4.82
N GLY A 49 -20.85 -25.12 -4.42
CA GLY A 49 -21.89 -25.17 -3.39
C GLY A 49 -21.34 -25.23 -1.96
N SER A 50 -20.08 -24.84 -1.75
CA SER A 50 -19.47 -24.78 -0.43
C SER A 50 -20.11 -23.70 0.47
N ASP A 51 -20.02 -23.87 1.78
CA ASP A 51 -20.55 -22.89 2.73
C ASP A 51 -19.73 -21.59 2.76
N THR A 52 -20.33 -20.51 3.25
CA THR A 52 -19.72 -19.17 3.27
C THR A 52 -18.42 -19.13 4.05
N TYR A 53 -18.29 -19.85 5.18
CA TYR A 53 -17.06 -19.83 5.98
C TYR A 53 -15.90 -20.48 5.23
N SER A 54 -16.14 -21.61 4.60
CA SER A 54 -15.15 -22.30 3.76
C SER A 54 -14.72 -21.44 2.57
N VAL A 55 -15.66 -20.75 1.90
CA VAL A 55 -15.38 -19.83 0.80
C VAL A 55 -14.46 -18.69 1.27
N ILE A 56 -14.80 -18.03 2.35
CA ILE A 56 -14.01 -16.92 2.88
C ILE A 56 -12.65 -17.39 3.38
N ALA A 57 -12.57 -18.53 4.07
CA ALA A 57 -11.30 -19.09 4.50
C ALA A 57 -10.37 -19.40 3.32
N ALA A 58 -10.89 -19.96 2.23
CA ALA A 58 -10.13 -20.20 1.01
C ALA A 58 -9.65 -18.89 0.35
N ALA A 59 -10.49 -17.87 0.29
CA ALA A 59 -10.14 -16.56 -0.24
C ALA A 59 -9.04 -15.88 0.58
N LEU A 60 -9.13 -15.91 1.91
CA LEU A 60 -8.12 -15.37 2.82
C LEU A 60 -6.79 -16.16 2.70
N SER A 61 -6.85 -17.48 2.54
CA SER A 61 -5.66 -18.31 2.30
C SER A 61 -4.95 -17.93 1.00
N SER A 62 -5.71 -17.63 -0.05
CA SER A 62 -5.18 -17.12 -1.31
C SER A 62 -4.55 -15.73 -1.13
N LEU A 63 -5.23 -14.82 -0.44
CA LEU A 63 -4.76 -13.46 -0.18
C LEU A 63 -3.48 -13.46 0.66
N LYS A 64 -3.34 -14.36 1.62
CA LYS A 64 -2.17 -14.50 2.49
C LYS A 64 -0.88 -14.81 1.73
N GLY A 65 -0.96 -15.31 0.51
CA GLY A 65 0.20 -15.67 -0.30
C GLY A 65 1.10 -14.46 -0.62
N PRO A 66 2.43 -14.60 -0.53
CA PRO A 66 3.38 -13.48 -0.69
C PRO A 66 3.37 -12.87 -2.10
N LYS A 67 2.79 -13.55 -3.08
CA LYS A 67 2.63 -13.04 -4.45
C LYS A 67 1.31 -12.30 -4.67
N HIS A 68 0.43 -12.27 -3.69
CA HIS A 68 -0.90 -11.65 -3.79
C HIS A 68 -1.09 -10.55 -2.76
N GLY A 69 -1.19 -10.85 -1.47
CA GLY A 69 -1.44 -9.87 -0.41
C GLY A 69 -0.19 -9.24 0.22
N GLY A 70 1.00 -9.52 -0.32
CA GLY A 70 2.26 -9.06 0.29
C GLY A 70 2.70 -7.63 -0.07
N ALA A 71 2.00 -6.94 -0.97
CA ALA A 71 2.45 -5.64 -1.49
C ALA A 71 2.47 -4.56 -0.41
N ASN A 72 1.44 -4.49 0.40
CA ASN A 72 1.31 -3.52 1.50
C ASN A 72 2.48 -3.61 2.50
N ILE A 73 2.79 -4.81 3.00
CA ILE A 73 3.93 -5.03 3.91
C ILE A 73 5.25 -4.64 3.25
N LYS A 74 5.40 -4.92 1.96
CA LYS A 74 6.60 -4.56 1.20
C LYS A 74 6.76 -3.06 1.04
N VAL A 75 5.67 -2.32 0.85
CA VAL A 75 5.72 -0.85 0.87
C VAL A 75 6.22 -0.34 2.20
N MET A 76 5.67 -0.82 3.32
CA MET A 76 6.10 -0.39 4.65
C MET A 76 7.58 -0.67 4.90
N GLN A 77 8.05 -1.89 4.58
CA GLN A 77 9.46 -2.27 4.71
C GLN A 77 10.36 -1.40 3.83
N MET A 78 9.95 -1.09 2.60
CA MET A 78 10.69 -0.20 1.71
C MET A 78 10.76 1.23 2.26
N MET A 79 9.66 1.72 2.83
CA MET A 79 9.64 3.06 3.45
C MET A 79 10.56 3.15 4.66
N ASP A 80 10.64 2.09 5.48
CA ASP A 80 11.59 2.03 6.60
C ASP A 80 13.03 2.05 6.12
N ASP A 81 13.32 1.29 5.08
CA ASP A 81 14.64 1.24 4.46
C ASP A 81 15.04 2.59 3.83
N ILE A 82 14.11 3.25 3.11
CA ILE A 82 14.34 4.59 2.55
C ILE A 82 14.62 5.61 3.66
N ARG A 83 13.82 5.63 4.74
CA ARG A 83 14.03 6.53 5.88
C ARG A 83 15.39 6.33 6.56
N ALA A 84 15.90 5.12 6.57
CA ALA A 84 17.21 4.83 7.13
C ALA A 84 18.39 5.36 6.28
N HIS A 85 18.18 5.57 4.98
CA HIS A 85 19.21 5.97 4.04
C HIS A 85 19.08 7.40 3.50
N VAL A 86 17.86 7.95 3.47
CA VAL A 86 17.56 9.31 3.04
C VAL A 86 17.01 10.07 4.23
N ALA A 87 17.84 10.90 4.85
CA ALA A 87 17.49 11.57 6.11
C ALA A 87 16.43 12.67 5.94
N ASP A 88 16.44 13.38 4.80
CA ASP A 88 15.49 14.44 4.48
C ASP A 88 14.56 14.01 3.34
N PRO A 89 13.23 13.90 3.58
CA PRO A 89 12.27 13.55 2.54
C PRO A 89 12.21 14.58 1.39
N LEU A 90 12.68 15.81 1.62
CA LEU A 90 12.67 16.88 0.62
C LEU A 90 13.96 16.95 -0.19
N ASP A 91 14.98 16.17 0.15
CA ASP A 91 16.20 16.02 -0.65
C ASP A 91 15.91 15.14 -1.88
N GLU A 92 15.50 15.80 -2.96
CA GLU A 92 15.11 15.12 -4.20
C GLU A 92 16.26 14.38 -4.87
N GLU A 93 17.51 14.90 -4.74
CA GLU A 93 18.69 14.27 -5.33
C GLU A 93 18.99 12.95 -4.61
N ALA A 94 19.10 12.98 -3.29
CA ALA A 94 19.32 11.78 -2.48
C ALA A 94 18.18 10.75 -2.66
N MET A 95 16.93 11.22 -2.73
CA MET A 95 15.78 10.35 -2.96
C MET A 95 15.83 9.70 -4.34
N THR A 96 16.12 10.46 -5.37
CA THR A 96 16.21 9.96 -6.76
C THR A 96 17.35 8.93 -6.89
N ASP A 97 18.53 9.21 -6.31
CA ASP A 97 19.63 8.26 -6.29
C ASP A 97 19.24 6.96 -5.60
N TYR A 98 18.65 7.06 -4.40
CA TYR A 98 18.27 5.87 -3.65
C TYR A 98 17.20 5.03 -4.34
N LEU A 99 16.19 5.66 -4.91
CA LEU A 99 15.18 4.99 -5.74
C LEU A 99 15.83 4.31 -6.97
N GLY A 100 16.81 4.98 -7.59
CA GLY A 100 17.60 4.41 -8.68
C GLY A 100 18.33 3.14 -8.26
N ARG A 101 18.97 3.13 -7.08
CA ARG A 101 19.64 1.95 -6.52
C ARG A 101 18.66 0.80 -6.22
N ILE A 102 17.44 1.10 -5.76
CA ILE A 102 16.40 0.08 -5.60
C ILE A 102 16.07 -0.56 -6.95
N VAL A 103 15.84 0.25 -8.00
CA VAL A 103 15.49 -0.25 -9.34
C VAL A 103 16.65 -1.04 -9.96
N ASP A 104 17.89 -0.64 -9.71
CA ASP A 104 19.11 -1.32 -10.17
C ASP A 104 19.45 -2.58 -9.33
N ARG A 105 18.61 -2.96 -8.37
CA ARG A 105 18.79 -4.11 -7.47
C ARG A 105 20.02 -3.99 -6.55
N GLN A 106 20.40 -2.79 -6.17
CA GLN A 106 21.56 -2.48 -5.33
C GLN A 106 21.16 -2.07 -3.90
N ALA A 107 19.86 -1.90 -3.65
CA ALA A 107 19.34 -1.49 -2.35
C ALA A 107 18.05 -2.25 -2.00
N PHE A 108 17.63 -2.13 -0.75
CA PHE A 108 16.46 -2.81 -0.18
C PHE A 108 16.52 -4.33 -0.38
N ASP A 109 15.47 -4.94 -0.93
CA ASP A 109 15.35 -6.39 -1.11
C ASP A 109 15.95 -6.92 -2.44
N GLN A 110 16.61 -6.08 -3.20
CA GLN A 110 17.29 -6.40 -4.47
C GLN A 110 16.38 -6.99 -5.55
N LYS A 111 15.06 -6.81 -5.43
CA LYS A 111 14.09 -7.23 -6.47
C LYS A 111 13.98 -6.22 -7.61
N GLY A 112 14.47 -5.01 -7.38
CA GLY A 112 14.40 -3.93 -8.36
C GLY A 112 13.00 -3.35 -8.48
N LEU A 113 12.16 -3.45 -7.46
CA LEU A 113 10.78 -2.97 -7.47
C LEU A 113 10.62 -1.83 -6.47
N ILE A 114 10.05 -0.73 -6.92
CA ILE A 114 9.46 0.27 -6.03
C ILE A 114 8.03 -0.19 -5.77
N TYR A 115 7.80 -0.75 -4.59
CA TYR A 115 6.52 -1.35 -4.22
C TYR A 115 5.44 -0.27 -4.08
N GLY A 116 4.20 -0.60 -4.41
CA GLY A 116 3.10 0.35 -4.45
C GLY A 116 3.04 1.18 -5.73
N MET A 117 3.99 0.98 -6.66
CA MET A 117 4.03 1.65 -7.96
C MET A 117 3.62 0.69 -9.08
N GLY A 118 2.75 1.19 -9.98
CA GLY A 118 2.23 0.44 -11.12
C GLY A 118 0.96 -0.34 -10.82
N HIS A 119 0.16 -0.54 -11.84
CA HIS A 119 -1.08 -1.32 -11.80
C HIS A 119 -1.34 -1.99 -13.15
N ALA A 120 -1.98 -3.15 -13.14
CA ALA A 120 -2.29 -3.89 -14.36
C ALA A 120 -3.26 -3.13 -15.29
N VAL A 121 -4.18 -2.35 -14.70
CA VAL A 121 -5.22 -1.60 -15.40
C VAL A 121 -4.90 -0.10 -15.48
N TYR A 122 -4.50 0.50 -14.34
CA TYR A 122 -4.29 1.95 -14.24
C TYR A 122 -2.84 2.31 -14.57
N SER A 123 -2.63 3.04 -15.66
CA SER A 123 -1.29 3.49 -16.08
C SER A 123 -1.03 4.98 -15.80
N LEU A 124 -2.09 5.79 -15.75
CA LEU A 124 -1.98 7.22 -15.49
C LEU A 124 -2.25 7.56 -14.03
N SER A 125 -3.29 6.96 -13.45
CA SER A 125 -3.70 7.23 -12.08
C SER A 125 -4.62 6.11 -11.61
N ASP A 126 -4.44 5.62 -10.38
CA ASP A 126 -5.42 4.78 -9.69
C ASP A 126 -6.37 5.70 -8.91
N PRO A 127 -7.66 5.79 -9.29
CA PRO A 127 -8.60 6.70 -8.63
C PRO A 127 -8.74 6.41 -7.13
N ARG A 128 -8.50 5.18 -6.70
CA ARG A 128 -8.54 4.80 -5.28
C ARG A 128 -7.36 5.42 -4.52
N ALA A 129 -6.16 5.39 -5.11
CA ALA A 129 -4.97 6.03 -4.52
C ALA A 129 -5.14 7.55 -4.44
N VAL A 130 -5.74 8.17 -5.45
CA VAL A 130 -6.01 9.63 -5.46
C VAL A 130 -6.96 10.02 -4.33
N VAL A 131 -8.09 9.32 -4.21
CA VAL A 131 -9.05 9.56 -3.12
C VAL A 131 -8.37 9.33 -1.77
N PHE A 132 -7.66 8.23 -1.63
CA PHE A 132 -7.03 7.85 -0.37
C PHE A 132 -5.97 8.87 0.09
N LYS A 133 -5.16 9.40 -0.83
CA LYS A 133 -4.10 10.37 -0.55
C LYS A 133 -4.59 11.60 0.23
N SER A 134 -5.77 12.13 -0.11
CA SER A 134 -6.31 13.31 0.58
C SER A 134 -6.63 13.05 2.05
N PHE A 135 -7.10 11.86 2.38
CA PHE A 135 -7.37 11.45 3.76
C PHE A 135 -6.09 11.07 4.51
N VAL A 136 -5.10 10.49 3.82
CA VAL A 136 -3.79 10.18 4.39
C VAL A 136 -3.10 11.44 4.89
N HIS A 137 -3.12 12.52 4.11
CA HIS A 137 -2.54 13.80 4.51
C HIS A 137 -3.19 14.33 5.79
N GLN A 138 -4.53 14.41 5.82
CA GLN A 138 -5.27 14.89 6.99
C GLN A 138 -4.99 14.04 8.24
N LEU A 139 -4.94 12.72 8.09
CA LEU A 139 -4.64 11.81 9.21
C LEU A 139 -3.20 11.98 9.69
N ALA A 140 -2.23 12.11 8.77
CA ALA A 140 -0.83 12.32 9.10
C ALA A 140 -0.63 13.62 9.89
N ASP A 141 -1.29 14.70 9.51
CA ASP A 141 -1.25 15.97 10.25
C ASP A 141 -1.85 15.80 11.65
N ALA A 142 -3.02 15.19 11.77
CA ALA A 142 -3.68 14.95 13.05
C ALA A 142 -2.87 14.04 13.99
N LYS A 143 -2.05 13.14 13.43
CA LYS A 143 -1.18 12.22 14.17
C LYS A 143 0.25 12.73 14.39
N GLY A 144 0.59 13.95 13.91
CA GLY A 144 1.96 14.48 13.95
C GLY A 144 2.97 13.71 13.10
N ARG A 145 2.48 13.07 12.02
CA ARG A 145 3.24 12.23 11.09
C ARG A 145 3.43 12.90 9.71
N SER A 146 3.29 14.23 9.62
CA SER A 146 3.39 14.99 8.36
C SER A 146 4.74 14.77 7.67
N ARG A 147 5.84 14.66 8.45
CA ARG A 147 7.16 14.34 7.90
C ARG A 147 7.22 12.96 7.24
N ASP A 148 6.56 11.95 7.82
CA ASP A 148 6.48 10.63 7.20
C ASP A 148 5.70 10.70 5.89
N PHE A 149 4.61 11.48 5.86
CA PHE A 149 3.83 11.70 4.65
C PHE A 149 4.65 12.33 3.52
N GLU A 150 5.61 13.23 3.83
CA GLU A 150 6.47 13.82 2.81
C GLU A 150 7.35 12.78 2.10
N TYR A 151 7.79 11.70 2.76
CA TYR A 151 8.47 10.60 2.06
C TYR A 151 7.55 9.98 0.99
N TYR A 152 6.30 9.69 1.33
CA TYR A 152 5.33 9.16 0.37
C TYR A 152 5.10 10.12 -0.78
N ASN A 153 4.91 11.40 -0.49
CA ASN A 153 4.65 12.44 -1.48
C ASN A 153 5.82 12.62 -2.46
N THR A 154 7.05 12.66 -1.94
CA THR A 154 8.27 12.78 -2.77
C THR A 154 8.49 11.54 -3.63
N ILE A 155 8.32 10.34 -3.06
CA ILE A 155 8.47 9.08 -3.80
C ILE A 155 7.40 8.97 -4.90
N GLU A 156 6.14 9.28 -4.62
CA GLU A 156 5.07 9.27 -5.63
C GLU A 156 5.40 10.14 -6.84
N ARG A 157 6.04 11.28 -6.60
CA ARG A 157 6.41 12.23 -7.65
C ARG A 157 7.65 11.79 -8.44
N LEU A 158 8.68 11.26 -7.76
CA LEU A 158 9.97 10.94 -8.38
C LEU A 158 10.04 9.53 -8.96
N ALA A 159 9.39 8.55 -8.33
CA ALA A 159 9.49 7.15 -8.74
C ALA A 159 9.06 6.86 -10.18
N PRO A 160 7.99 7.47 -10.74
CA PRO A 160 7.63 7.27 -12.14
C PRO A 160 8.75 7.60 -13.11
N GLN A 161 9.47 8.70 -12.88
CA GLN A 161 10.58 9.15 -13.71
C GLN A 161 11.77 8.19 -13.59
N VAL A 162 12.16 7.84 -12.37
CA VAL A 162 13.26 6.88 -12.10
C VAL A 162 12.98 5.53 -12.76
N ILE A 163 11.75 5.02 -12.65
CA ILE A 163 11.36 3.75 -13.29
C ILE A 163 11.40 3.87 -14.82
N ALA A 164 10.90 4.97 -15.38
CA ALA A 164 10.89 5.19 -16.82
C ALA A 164 12.32 5.22 -17.39
N GLU A 165 13.21 5.98 -16.77
CA GLU A 165 14.61 6.13 -17.19
C GLU A 165 15.37 4.80 -17.09
N LYS A 166 15.29 4.15 -15.92
CA LYS A 166 16.07 2.92 -15.65
C LYS A 166 15.56 1.69 -16.40
N ARG A 167 14.27 1.61 -16.66
CA ARG A 167 13.65 0.43 -17.30
C ARG A 167 13.24 0.64 -18.74
N HIS A 168 13.42 1.85 -19.28
CA HIS A 168 12.95 2.23 -20.61
C HIS A 168 11.45 1.96 -20.80
N ILE A 169 10.65 2.14 -19.73
CA ILE A 169 9.21 1.97 -19.74
C ILE A 169 8.57 3.34 -19.88
N TYR A 170 8.07 3.64 -21.08
CA TYR A 170 7.40 4.90 -21.38
C TYR A 170 5.88 4.84 -21.16
N LYS A 171 5.35 3.69 -20.79
CA LYS A 171 3.97 3.58 -20.30
C LYS A 171 3.95 4.16 -18.89
N GLY A 172 3.05 5.11 -18.63
CA GLY A 172 2.95 5.78 -17.33
C GLY A 172 2.88 4.77 -16.16
N VAL A 173 3.52 5.10 -15.07
CA VAL A 173 3.50 4.34 -13.81
C VAL A 173 2.93 5.26 -12.75
N SER A 174 1.89 4.81 -12.05
CA SER A 174 1.24 5.56 -10.96
C SER A 174 1.22 4.74 -9.68
N THR A 175 1.03 5.41 -8.56
CA THR A 175 0.76 4.75 -7.28
C THR A 175 -0.54 3.95 -7.35
N ASN A 176 -0.53 2.78 -6.72
CA ASN A 176 -1.73 1.99 -6.47
C ASN A 176 -2.19 2.13 -5.00
N VAL A 177 -3.32 1.52 -4.65
CA VAL A 177 -3.91 1.65 -3.31
C VAL A 177 -2.98 1.15 -2.20
N ASP A 178 -2.12 0.15 -2.48
CA ASP A 178 -1.20 -0.42 -1.49
C ASP A 178 -0.10 0.56 -1.08
N PHE A 179 0.18 1.58 -1.90
CA PHE A 179 1.21 2.57 -1.60
C PHE A 179 0.92 3.33 -0.30
N TYR A 180 -0.35 3.67 -0.05
CA TYR A 180 -0.75 4.45 1.11
C TYR A 180 -1.39 3.61 2.23
N SER A 181 -1.97 2.46 1.91
CA SER A 181 -2.83 1.72 2.84
C SER A 181 -2.11 1.26 4.11
N GLY A 182 -0.86 0.80 3.99
CA GLY A 182 -0.07 0.39 5.15
C GLY A 182 0.21 1.54 6.11
N PHE A 183 0.52 2.71 5.60
CA PHE A 183 0.74 3.91 6.41
C PHE A 183 -0.53 4.35 7.15
N VAL A 184 -1.68 4.27 6.49
CA VAL A 184 -2.97 4.54 7.15
C VAL A 184 -3.23 3.55 8.28
N TYR A 185 -3.07 2.26 8.03
CA TYR A 185 -3.31 1.24 9.06
C TYR A 185 -2.35 1.40 10.26
N ASP A 186 -1.09 1.74 10.01
CA ASP A 186 -0.12 2.06 11.06
C ASP A 186 -0.56 3.28 11.89
N MET A 187 -0.98 4.38 11.24
CA MET A 187 -1.50 5.57 11.93
C MET A 187 -2.79 5.30 12.71
N LEU A 188 -3.61 4.36 12.26
CA LEU A 188 -4.80 3.89 12.97
C LEU A 188 -4.47 2.91 14.11
N GLY A 189 -3.19 2.54 14.30
CA GLY A 189 -2.74 1.59 15.32
C GLY A 189 -3.12 0.15 15.03
N LEU A 190 -3.37 -0.19 13.76
CA LEU A 190 -3.55 -1.57 13.30
C LEU A 190 -2.18 -2.16 12.99
N SER A 191 -1.88 -3.38 13.49
CA SER A 191 -0.60 -4.02 13.21
C SER A 191 -0.58 -4.63 11.80
N LEU A 192 0.61 -4.63 11.21
CA LEU A 192 0.88 -5.24 9.91
C LEU A 192 0.86 -6.77 9.97
#